data_e29d5a153adb2bbaf2c981ad0e846c92
#
_entry.id   e29d5a153adb2bbaf2c981ad0e846c92
#
_cell.length_a   1.000
_cell.length_b   1.000
_cell.length_c   1.000
_cell.angle_alpha   90.00
_cell.angle_beta   90.00
_cell.angle_gamma   90.00
#
_symmetry.space_group_name_H-M   'P 1'
#
loop_
_entity.id
_entity.type
_entity.pdbx_description
1 polymer ?
#
loop_
_entity_poly.entity_id
_entity_poly.type
_entity_poly.pdbx_seq_one_letter_code
_entity_poly.pdbx_strand_id
1 'polypeptide(L)'
;MRIGVPDLISNSYFPAVAAVELGFFKAEGVDAELHHVYPMPKMMEALRDQELNLVAGSAHAVLGAFPGWKGAKLIATLAQKTYWLLILRSDLGAALGDVQAVRGLRIGAAPGPELALRGLLAEAGIDLEKDQVDIGPVPGDRSSGVSFGVHAAQLLKEGTIDGFWANAMGSEVAVRSGAGTVVLDVRRGIGPPASQYLTFAALVATDHLIADDPKGVAASVRAIVKTQKALQQNPGLATEVGNRLFPASEAELIAGLVERDLPYYDSDISEDVVDSLNQFAVSIGLLSALDADAISYDDVVATQFRHLWRD
;
A
#
# COMPACT_ATOMS: atom_id res chain seq x y z
N MET A 1 -7.85 -15.58 -13.04
CA MET A 1 -7.49 -15.11 -11.68
C MET A 1 -8.09 -13.74 -11.45
N ARG A 2 -8.95 -13.57 -10.45
CA ARG A 2 -9.50 -12.27 -10.03
C ARG A 2 -8.56 -11.67 -9.00
N ILE A 3 -7.97 -10.51 -9.34
CA ILE A 3 -6.95 -9.86 -8.51
C ILE A 3 -7.56 -8.58 -7.94
N GLY A 4 -7.77 -8.54 -6.62
CA GLY A 4 -8.25 -7.35 -5.92
C GLY A 4 -7.17 -6.30 -5.77
N VAL A 5 -7.50 -5.05 -6.05
CA VAL A 5 -6.66 -3.87 -5.78
C VAL A 5 -7.51 -2.78 -5.12
N PRO A 6 -7.00 -2.08 -4.08
CA PRO A 6 -7.79 -1.05 -3.40
C PRO A 6 -7.76 0.29 -4.14
N ASP A 7 -6.81 0.44 -5.07
CA ASP A 7 -6.53 1.66 -5.81
C ASP A 7 -5.74 1.32 -7.09
N LEU A 8 -6.25 1.70 -8.24
CA LEU A 8 -5.59 1.43 -9.53
C LEU A 8 -4.40 2.34 -9.81
N ILE A 9 -4.39 3.55 -9.26
CA ILE A 9 -3.36 4.57 -9.53
C ILE A 9 -2.28 4.67 -8.44
N SER A 10 -2.27 3.78 -7.47
CA SER A 10 -1.20 3.72 -6.47
C SER A 10 0.06 3.09 -7.03
N ASN A 11 1.18 3.82 -6.99
CA ASN A 11 2.49 3.30 -7.37
C ASN A 11 2.95 2.10 -6.52
N SER A 12 2.39 1.89 -5.33
CA SER A 12 2.76 0.77 -4.46
C SER A 12 2.17 -0.56 -4.90
N TYR A 13 0.96 -0.55 -5.46
CA TYR A 13 0.31 -1.73 -6.03
C TYR A 13 0.52 -1.85 -7.54
N PHE A 14 1.19 -0.87 -8.13
CA PHE A 14 1.37 -0.73 -9.57
C PHE A 14 1.98 -1.97 -10.24
N PRO A 15 2.95 -2.70 -9.64
CA PRO A 15 3.44 -3.94 -10.25
C PRO A 15 2.35 -4.96 -10.54
N ALA A 16 1.32 -5.09 -9.69
CA ALA A 16 0.20 -5.99 -9.96
C ALA A 16 -0.72 -5.47 -11.07
N VAL A 17 -1.01 -4.17 -11.07
CA VAL A 17 -1.80 -3.51 -12.12
C VAL A 17 -1.09 -3.64 -13.48
N ALA A 18 0.19 -3.29 -13.53
CA ALA A 18 1.00 -3.39 -14.74
C ALA A 18 1.17 -4.83 -15.22
N ALA A 19 1.25 -5.81 -14.33
CA ALA A 19 1.37 -7.21 -14.70
C ALA A 19 0.15 -7.72 -15.48
N VAL A 20 -1.05 -7.24 -15.14
CA VAL A 20 -2.28 -7.56 -15.89
C VAL A 20 -2.29 -6.78 -17.20
N GLU A 21 -2.15 -5.45 -17.15
CA GLU A 21 -2.31 -4.56 -18.30
C GLU A 21 -1.26 -4.75 -19.40
N LEU A 22 -0.03 -5.08 -19.04
CA LEU A 22 1.05 -5.37 -19.97
C LEU A 22 1.11 -6.85 -20.39
N GLY A 23 0.20 -7.69 -19.87
CA GLY A 23 0.05 -9.08 -20.29
C GLY A 23 1.07 -10.06 -19.68
N PHE A 24 1.77 -9.69 -18.60
CA PHE A 24 2.73 -10.60 -17.95
C PHE A 24 2.03 -11.82 -17.32
N PHE A 25 0.84 -11.67 -16.74
CA PHE A 25 0.05 -12.82 -16.29
C PHE A 25 -0.32 -13.75 -17.46
N LYS A 26 -0.78 -13.18 -18.56
CA LYS A 26 -1.13 -13.96 -19.76
C LYS A 26 0.09 -14.69 -20.35
N ALA A 27 1.26 -14.06 -20.33
CA ALA A 27 2.52 -14.67 -20.78
C ALA A 27 2.94 -15.86 -19.89
N GLU A 28 2.55 -15.87 -18.62
CA GLU A 28 2.73 -16.97 -17.68
C GLU A 28 1.59 -18.00 -17.74
N GLY A 29 0.64 -17.86 -18.66
CA GLY A 29 -0.49 -18.77 -18.82
C GLY A 29 -1.64 -18.53 -17.82
N VAL A 30 -1.67 -17.39 -17.16
CA VAL A 30 -2.73 -17.02 -16.22
C VAL A 30 -3.62 -15.99 -16.86
N ASP A 31 -4.91 -16.31 -17.02
CA ASP A 31 -5.94 -15.35 -17.38
C ASP A 31 -6.35 -14.57 -16.13
N ALA A 32 -5.88 -13.31 -16.05
CA ALA A 32 -6.01 -12.45 -14.88
C ALA A 32 -6.80 -11.18 -15.20
N GLU A 33 -7.66 -10.77 -14.27
CA GLU A 33 -8.44 -9.54 -14.33
C GLU A 33 -8.34 -8.76 -13.03
N LEU A 34 -8.33 -7.42 -13.12
CA LEU A 34 -8.29 -6.52 -11.98
C LEU A 34 -9.70 -6.23 -11.47
N HIS A 35 -9.86 -6.32 -10.15
CA HIS A 35 -11.07 -5.94 -9.43
C HIS A 35 -10.75 -4.80 -8.46
N HIS A 36 -11.30 -3.61 -8.69
CA HIS A 36 -11.18 -2.50 -7.75
C HIS A 36 -12.15 -2.71 -6.59
N VAL A 37 -11.61 -2.99 -5.39
CA VAL A 37 -12.40 -3.21 -4.18
C VAL A 37 -11.88 -2.33 -3.05
N TYR A 38 -12.70 -1.36 -2.64
CA TYR A 38 -12.40 -0.43 -1.54
C TYR A 38 -13.52 -0.48 -0.47
N PRO A 39 -13.21 -0.32 0.80
CA PRO A 39 -11.89 -0.19 1.42
C PRO A 39 -11.14 -1.51 1.56
N MET A 40 -9.87 -1.45 1.97
CA MET A 40 -8.98 -2.61 2.15
C MET A 40 -9.59 -3.76 2.98
N PRO A 41 -10.27 -3.53 4.12
CA PRO A 41 -10.91 -4.61 4.86
C PRO A 41 -11.92 -5.41 4.03
N LYS A 42 -12.76 -4.75 3.23
CA LYS A 42 -13.72 -5.44 2.33
C LYS A 42 -13.01 -6.28 1.27
N MET A 43 -11.87 -5.81 0.78
CA MET A 43 -11.07 -6.56 -0.19
C MET A 43 -10.49 -7.85 0.43
N MET A 44 -10.04 -7.79 1.69
CA MET A 44 -9.56 -8.97 2.41
C MET A 44 -10.70 -9.94 2.76
N GLU A 45 -11.90 -9.43 3.07
CA GLU A 45 -13.11 -10.25 3.23
C GLU A 45 -13.46 -10.97 1.92
N ALA A 46 -13.45 -10.26 0.77
CA ALA A 46 -13.69 -10.86 -0.55
C ALA A 46 -12.65 -11.94 -0.91
N LEU A 47 -11.39 -11.80 -0.45
CA LEU A 47 -10.38 -12.86 -0.57
C LEU A 47 -10.74 -14.08 0.28
N ARG A 48 -11.15 -13.87 1.54
CA ARG A 48 -11.57 -14.93 2.47
C ARG A 48 -12.77 -15.68 1.91
N ASP A 49 -13.74 -14.95 1.35
CA ASP A 49 -15.00 -15.49 0.84
C ASP A 49 -14.84 -16.03 -0.62
N GLN A 50 -13.60 -16.09 -1.13
CA GLN A 50 -13.23 -16.62 -2.46
C GLN A 50 -13.87 -15.87 -3.64
N GLU A 51 -14.33 -14.65 -3.43
CA GLU A 51 -14.77 -13.75 -4.48
C GLU A 51 -13.57 -13.23 -5.28
N LEU A 52 -12.41 -13.12 -4.64
CA LEU A 52 -11.09 -12.85 -5.23
C LEU A 52 -10.18 -14.07 -5.09
N ASN A 53 -9.27 -14.24 -6.04
CA ASN A 53 -8.25 -15.28 -5.99
C ASN A 53 -6.97 -14.77 -5.33
N LEU A 54 -6.57 -13.54 -5.68
CA LEU A 54 -5.39 -12.86 -5.17
C LEU A 54 -5.77 -11.45 -4.74
N VAL A 55 -4.98 -10.89 -3.82
CA VAL A 55 -5.07 -9.48 -3.42
C VAL A 55 -3.72 -8.82 -3.54
N ALA A 56 -3.66 -7.67 -4.21
CA ALA A 56 -2.54 -6.74 -4.20
C ALA A 56 -2.83 -5.63 -3.19
N GLY A 57 -2.29 -5.74 -1.97
CA GLY A 57 -2.66 -4.87 -0.86
C GLY A 57 -1.58 -4.67 0.18
N SER A 58 -1.92 -3.96 1.27
CA SER A 58 -1.04 -3.82 2.43
C SER A 58 -0.94 -5.14 3.18
N ALA A 59 0.26 -5.60 3.47
CA ALA A 59 0.51 -6.90 4.08
C ALA A 59 -0.23 -7.09 5.42
N HIS A 60 -0.19 -6.09 6.34
CA HIS A 60 -0.88 -6.18 7.65
C HIS A 60 -2.40 -6.34 7.55
N ALA A 61 -3.02 -5.88 6.46
CA ALA A 61 -4.47 -5.91 6.31
C ALA A 61 -5.03 -7.34 6.22
N VAL A 62 -4.19 -8.32 5.88
CA VAL A 62 -4.52 -9.75 5.90
C VAL A 62 -5.08 -10.17 7.26
N LEU A 63 -4.51 -9.67 8.35
CA LEU A 63 -4.88 -10.03 9.72
C LEU A 63 -6.32 -9.66 10.08
N GLY A 64 -6.91 -8.67 9.41
CA GLY A 64 -8.32 -8.30 9.61
C GLY A 64 -9.32 -9.38 9.18
N ALA A 65 -9.01 -10.13 8.14
CA ALA A 65 -9.86 -11.21 7.63
C ALA A 65 -9.33 -12.62 7.97
N PHE A 66 -8.02 -12.73 8.30
CA PHE A 66 -7.30 -13.96 8.60
C PHE A 66 -6.52 -13.81 9.92
N PRO A 67 -7.22 -13.81 11.08
CA PRO A 67 -6.58 -13.61 12.39
C PRO A 67 -5.45 -14.61 12.62
N GLY A 68 -4.30 -14.10 13.10
CA GLY A 68 -3.13 -14.94 13.34
C GLY A 68 -2.55 -15.59 12.09
N TRP A 69 -2.73 -14.98 10.92
CA TRP A 69 -2.29 -15.47 9.60
C TRP A 69 -2.91 -16.80 9.15
N LYS A 70 -4.01 -17.25 9.80
CA LYS A 70 -4.63 -18.54 9.51
C LYS A 70 -5.50 -18.47 8.26
N GLY A 71 -5.05 -19.12 7.18
CA GLY A 71 -5.81 -19.26 5.93
C GLY A 71 -5.34 -18.42 4.76
N ALA A 72 -4.36 -17.51 4.93
CA ALA A 72 -3.76 -16.75 3.84
C ALA A 72 -2.28 -16.46 4.10
N LYS A 73 -1.50 -16.32 3.02
CA LYS A 73 -0.06 -16.07 3.06
C LYS A 73 0.33 -15.00 2.04
N LEU A 74 1.44 -14.33 2.35
CA LEU A 74 2.14 -13.46 1.42
C LEU A 74 2.93 -14.33 0.44
N ILE A 75 2.78 -14.08 -0.87
CA ILE A 75 3.45 -14.87 -1.91
C ILE A 75 4.56 -14.10 -2.63
N ALA A 76 4.51 -12.77 -2.63
CA ALA A 76 5.55 -11.88 -3.13
C ALA A 76 5.34 -10.47 -2.61
N THR A 77 6.41 -9.68 -2.51
CA THR A 77 6.32 -8.24 -2.30
C THR A 77 6.11 -7.52 -3.64
N LEU A 78 5.20 -6.55 -3.65
CA LEU A 78 4.97 -5.66 -4.79
C LEU A 78 5.88 -4.42 -4.71
N ALA A 79 6.02 -3.88 -3.50
CA ALA A 79 6.93 -2.78 -3.19
C ALA A 79 7.33 -2.85 -1.72
N GLN A 80 8.65 -2.82 -1.49
CA GLN A 80 9.27 -2.84 -0.17
C GLN A 80 8.96 -1.56 0.61
N LYS A 81 9.06 -1.66 1.94
CA LYS A 81 8.87 -0.58 2.91
C LYS A 81 7.48 0.07 2.86
N THR A 82 7.16 0.78 3.89
CA THR A 82 5.92 1.56 4.00
C THR A 82 5.93 2.71 2.99
N TYR A 83 4.82 2.91 2.31
CA TYR A 83 4.68 3.80 1.15
C TYR A 83 3.78 5.02 1.39
N TRP A 84 3.54 5.36 2.65
CA TRP A 84 2.70 6.49 3.01
C TRP A 84 3.48 7.76 3.24
N LEU A 85 2.85 8.87 2.91
CA LEU A 85 3.34 10.22 3.12
C LEU A 85 2.32 11.02 3.92
N LEU A 86 2.80 11.90 4.81
CA LEU A 86 1.98 12.93 5.43
C LEU A 86 2.19 14.23 4.66
N ILE A 87 1.09 14.76 4.15
CA ILE A 87 1.03 16.02 3.44
C ILE A 87 0.24 17.01 4.30
N LEU A 88 0.78 18.19 4.52
CA LEU A 88 0.07 19.33 5.13
C LEU A 88 -0.09 20.45 4.10
N ARG A 89 -1.06 21.32 4.31
CA ARG A 89 -1.24 22.54 3.50
C ARG A 89 0.05 23.35 3.49
N SER A 90 0.44 23.81 2.32
CA SER A 90 1.71 24.55 2.13
C SER A 90 1.74 25.88 2.88
N ASP A 91 0.59 26.53 3.09
CA ASP A 91 0.47 27.80 3.82
C ASP A 91 0.72 27.67 5.34
N LEU A 92 0.74 26.45 5.88
CA LEU A 92 1.13 26.18 7.27
C LEU A 92 2.64 26.29 7.48
N GLY A 93 3.45 26.31 6.43
CA GLY A 93 4.90 26.47 6.50
C GLY A 93 5.64 25.32 7.19
N ALA A 94 5.03 24.13 7.30
CA ALA A 94 5.63 22.97 7.93
C ALA A 94 6.87 22.49 7.16
N ALA A 95 7.94 22.17 7.89
CA ALA A 95 9.16 21.62 7.29
C ALA A 95 9.09 20.10 7.12
N LEU A 96 9.93 19.56 6.23
CA LEU A 96 10.11 18.12 6.09
C LEU A 96 10.65 17.53 7.40
N GLY A 97 9.98 16.49 7.91
CA GLY A 97 10.29 15.85 9.20
C GLY A 97 9.61 16.49 10.43
N ASP A 98 8.94 17.62 10.27
CA ASP A 98 8.27 18.32 11.37
C ASP A 98 6.92 17.68 11.69
N VAL A 99 6.94 16.54 12.36
CA VAL A 99 5.72 15.83 12.78
C VAL A 99 4.89 16.66 13.78
N GLN A 100 5.49 17.61 14.51
CA GLN A 100 4.80 18.44 15.49
C GLN A 100 3.85 19.45 14.85
N ALA A 101 4.01 19.74 13.56
CA ALA A 101 3.15 20.63 12.81
C ALA A 101 1.70 20.14 12.64
N VAL A 102 1.38 18.89 13.02
CA VAL A 102 0.00 18.34 12.92
C VAL A 102 -0.94 18.86 14.03
N ARG A 103 -0.44 19.53 15.07
CA ARG A 103 -1.25 19.98 16.20
C ARG A 103 -2.34 20.94 15.76
N GLY A 104 -3.58 20.71 16.23
CA GLY A 104 -4.76 21.49 15.90
C GLY A 104 -5.32 21.24 14.50
N LEU A 105 -4.83 20.22 13.77
CA LEU A 105 -5.15 20.01 12.37
C LEU A 105 -6.13 18.85 12.15
N ARG A 106 -6.88 18.95 11.03
CA ARG A 106 -7.73 17.88 10.49
C ARG A 106 -6.98 17.13 9.40
N ILE A 107 -6.67 15.87 9.68
CA ILE A 107 -5.88 15.02 8.79
C ILE A 107 -6.77 13.94 8.18
N GLY A 108 -6.93 13.98 6.88
CA GLY A 108 -7.64 12.94 6.13
C GLY A 108 -6.82 11.65 6.04
N ALA A 109 -7.37 10.51 6.47
CA ALA A 109 -6.73 9.21 6.32
C ALA A 109 -7.78 8.14 5.99
N ALA A 110 -7.38 7.15 5.16
CA ALA A 110 -8.25 6.04 4.83
C ALA A 110 -8.34 5.04 6.01
N PRO A 111 -9.48 4.33 6.16
CA PRO A 111 -9.60 3.25 7.14
C PRO A 111 -8.53 2.17 6.95
N GLY A 112 -7.85 1.83 8.03
CA GLY A 112 -6.69 0.92 8.09
C GLY A 112 -5.36 1.69 8.13
N PRO A 113 -4.98 2.42 7.08
CA PRO A 113 -3.78 3.28 7.08
C PRO A 113 -3.70 4.31 8.21
N GLU A 114 -4.84 4.83 8.72
CA GLU A 114 -4.86 5.81 9.82
C GLU A 114 -4.26 5.25 11.11
N LEU A 115 -4.33 3.93 11.33
CA LEU A 115 -3.76 3.29 12.53
C LEU A 115 -2.24 3.49 12.58
N ALA A 116 -1.57 3.40 11.43
CA ALA A 116 -0.14 3.66 11.34
C ALA A 116 0.19 5.13 11.68
N LEU A 117 -0.56 6.08 11.14
CA LEU A 117 -0.35 7.49 11.46
C LEU A 117 -0.54 7.76 12.96
N ARG A 118 -1.61 7.24 13.56
CA ARG A 118 -1.87 7.37 15.01
C ARG A 118 -0.69 6.83 15.84
N GLY A 119 -0.17 5.66 15.47
CA GLY A 119 1.01 5.07 16.13
C GLY A 119 2.26 5.95 16.00
N LEU A 120 2.55 6.46 14.81
CA LEU A 120 3.69 7.36 14.58
C LEU A 120 3.56 8.68 15.35
N LEU A 121 2.37 9.25 15.43
CA LEU A 121 2.14 10.48 16.19
C LEU A 121 2.30 10.23 17.69
N ALA A 122 1.81 9.11 18.20
CA ALA A 122 2.00 8.72 19.60
C ALA A 122 3.50 8.53 19.94
N GLU A 123 4.27 7.87 19.07
CA GLU A 123 5.74 7.75 19.22
C GLU A 123 6.43 9.12 19.24
N ALA A 124 5.94 10.05 18.42
CA ALA A 124 6.45 11.42 18.40
C ALA A 124 6.00 12.29 19.60
N GLY A 125 5.28 11.68 20.56
CA GLY A 125 4.79 12.36 21.77
C GLY A 125 3.57 13.26 21.53
N ILE A 126 2.80 13.02 20.46
CA ILE A 126 1.57 13.73 20.17
C ILE A 126 0.40 12.96 20.78
N ASP A 127 -0.36 13.64 21.62
CA ASP A 127 -1.62 13.16 22.19
C ASP A 127 -2.76 13.77 21.36
N LEU A 128 -3.49 12.93 20.63
CA LEU A 128 -4.49 13.40 19.66
C LEU A 128 -5.58 14.28 20.29
N GLU A 129 -5.99 13.99 21.52
CA GLU A 129 -7.03 14.75 22.22
C GLU A 129 -6.46 16.09 22.74
N LYS A 130 -5.35 16.06 23.48
CA LYS A 130 -4.73 17.27 24.04
C LYS A 130 -4.20 18.21 22.96
N ASP A 131 -3.60 17.65 21.93
CA ASP A 131 -3.01 18.39 20.82
C ASP A 131 -4.05 18.71 19.72
N GLN A 132 -5.34 18.33 19.94
CA GLN A 132 -6.46 18.62 19.05
C GLN A 132 -6.23 18.14 17.61
N VAL A 133 -5.63 16.97 17.43
CA VAL A 133 -5.39 16.38 16.11
C VAL A 133 -6.57 15.48 15.76
N ASP A 134 -7.31 15.86 14.72
CA ASP A 134 -8.45 15.09 14.21
C ASP A 134 -7.99 14.24 13.01
N ILE A 135 -8.01 12.90 13.17
CA ILE A 135 -7.65 11.95 12.09
C ILE A 135 -8.89 11.14 11.75
N GLY A 136 -9.32 11.24 10.51
CA GLY A 136 -10.49 10.50 10.06
C GLY A 136 -10.64 10.40 8.55
N PRO A 137 -11.71 9.76 8.07
CA PRO A 137 -12.00 9.66 6.65
C PRO A 137 -12.24 11.04 6.05
N VAL A 138 -11.85 11.22 4.79
CA VAL A 138 -12.15 12.45 4.07
C VAL A 138 -13.66 12.52 3.74
N PRO A 139 -14.28 13.70 3.78
CA PRO A 139 -15.68 13.87 3.39
C PRO A 139 -15.88 13.66 1.88
N GLY A 140 -17.10 13.32 1.50
CA GLY A 140 -17.54 13.18 0.10
C GLY A 140 -17.73 11.76 -0.38
N ASP A 141 -18.44 11.64 -1.50
CA ASP A 141 -18.68 10.37 -2.17
C ASP A 141 -17.49 10.00 -3.07
N ARG A 142 -17.00 8.77 -2.93
CA ARG A 142 -15.91 8.20 -3.72
C ARG A 142 -16.40 7.14 -4.71
N SER A 143 -17.68 7.13 -5.03
CA SER A 143 -18.26 6.22 -6.03
C SER A 143 -17.71 6.42 -7.46
N SER A 144 -17.02 7.54 -7.70
CA SER A 144 -16.45 7.90 -9.02
C SER A 144 -15.14 7.19 -9.39
N GLY A 145 -14.65 6.25 -8.57
CA GLY A 145 -13.40 5.52 -8.85
C GLY A 145 -12.11 6.33 -8.68
N VAL A 146 -12.19 7.56 -8.15
CA VAL A 146 -11.01 8.38 -7.84
C VAL A 146 -10.27 7.81 -6.63
N SER A 147 -8.94 7.74 -6.73
CA SER A 147 -8.06 7.35 -5.62
C SER A 147 -8.30 8.20 -4.37
N PHE A 148 -8.23 7.57 -3.19
CA PHE A 148 -8.30 8.27 -1.91
C PHE A 148 -7.33 9.46 -1.86
N GLY A 149 -6.07 9.25 -2.23
CA GLY A 149 -5.04 10.28 -2.16
C GLY A 149 -5.31 11.46 -3.10
N VAL A 150 -5.82 11.21 -4.31
CA VAL A 150 -6.16 12.27 -5.27
C VAL A 150 -7.37 13.07 -4.77
N HIS A 151 -8.39 12.40 -4.23
CA HIS A 151 -9.52 13.09 -3.61
C HIS A 151 -9.10 13.93 -2.40
N ALA A 152 -8.23 13.38 -1.52
CA ALA A 152 -7.71 14.10 -0.38
C ALA A 152 -6.88 15.33 -0.80
N ALA A 153 -6.09 15.24 -1.89
CA ALA A 153 -5.36 16.38 -2.43
C ALA A 153 -6.29 17.50 -2.92
N GLN A 154 -7.43 17.14 -3.51
CA GLN A 154 -8.45 18.12 -3.89
C GLN A 154 -9.06 18.82 -2.68
N LEU A 155 -9.45 18.06 -1.64
CA LEU A 155 -10.01 18.60 -0.40
C LEU A 155 -9.00 19.47 0.36
N LEU A 156 -7.70 19.10 0.30
CA LEU A 156 -6.63 19.94 0.84
C LEU A 156 -6.57 21.31 0.13
N LYS A 157 -6.62 21.29 -1.20
CA LYS A 157 -6.64 22.52 -2.02
C LYS A 157 -7.86 23.40 -1.74
N GLU A 158 -9.00 22.79 -1.43
CA GLU A 158 -10.24 23.48 -1.06
C GLU A 158 -10.25 23.97 0.39
N GLY A 159 -9.27 23.59 1.22
CA GLY A 159 -9.20 23.94 2.64
C GLY A 159 -10.19 23.16 3.52
N THR A 160 -10.81 22.11 3.01
CA THR A 160 -11.73 21.25 3.76
C THR A 160 -11.00 20.41 4.80
N ILE A 161 -9.76 20.02 4.51
CA ILE A 161 -8.83 19.33 5.42
C ILE A 161 -7.52 20.12 5.48
N ASP A 162 -6.75 19.93 6.55
CA ASP A 162 -5.48 20.64 6.75
C ASP A 162 -4.27 19.79 6.35
N GLY A 163 -4.48 18.48 6.23
CA GLY A 163 -3.49 17.53 5.77
C GLY A 163 -4.12 16.19 5.40
N PHE A 164 -3.31 15.28 4.86
CA PHE A 164 -3.73 13.91 4.62
C PHE A 164 -2.56 12.92 4.68
N TRP A 165 -2.91 11.68 4.97
CA TRP A 165 -2.02 10.53 5.00
C TRP A 165 -2.39 9.57 3.87
N ALA A 166 -1.53 9.46 2.85
CA ALA A 166 -1.84 8.70 1.65
C ALA A 166 -0.57 8.19 0.92
N ASN A 167 -0.79 7.46 -0.17
CA ASN A 167 0.26 7.05 -1.10
C ASN A 167 0.82 8.24 -1.93
N ALA A 168 1.86 7.96 -2.72
CA ALA A 168 2.59 9.01 -3.42
C ALA A 168 1.81 9.72 -4.53
N MET A 169 0.81 9.11 -5.18
CA MET A 169 0.07 9.78 -6.26
C MET A 169 -0.69 11.02 -5.75
N GLY A 170 -1.48 10.86 -4.68
CA GLY A 170 -2.17 12.01 -4.08
C GLY A 170 -1.20 13.06 -3.55
N SER A 171 -0.09 12.62 -2.97
CA SER A 171 0.98 13.50 -2.49
C SER A 171 1.60 14.32 -3.63
N GLU A 172 1.89 13.69 -4.77
CA GLU A 172 2.43 14.36 -5.96
C GLU A 172 1.44 15.40 -6.53
N VAL A 173 0.15 15.05 -6.60
CA VAL A 173 -0.90 15.98 -7.04
C VAL A 173 -0.95 17.21 -6.13
N ALA A 174 -0.93 17.03 -4.81
CA ALA A 174 -0.96 18.13 -3.85
C ALA A 174 0.29 19.03 -3.96
N VAL A 175 1.48 18.43 -4.05
CA VAL A 175 2.76 19.17 -4.14
C VAL A 175 2.87 19.93 -5.46
N ARG A 176 2.56 19.31 -6.61
CA ARG A 176 2.62 19.98 -7.92
C ARG A 176 1.61 21.10 -8.06
N SER A 177 0.44 20.99 -7.43
CA SER A 177 -0.53 22.08 -7.41
C SER A 177 -0.14 23.23 -6.48
N GLY A 178 0.94 23.10 -5.69
CA GLY A 178 1.36 24.07 -4.68
C GLY A 178 0.46 24.07 -3.43
N ALA A 179 -0.53 23.19 -3.34
CA ALA A 179 -1.46 23.14 -2.21
C ALA A 179 -0.87 22.44 -0.99
N GLY A 180 0.06 21.49 -1.20
CA GLY A 180 0.60 20.65 -0.13
C GLY A 180 2.12 20.63 -0.06
N THR A 181 2.63 20.36 1.14
CA THR A 181 4.05 20.12 1.44
C THR A 181 4.20 18.76 2.09
N VAL A 182 5.21 17.99 1.68
CA VAL A 182 5.56 16.70 2.30
C VAL A 182 6.15 16.98 3.69
N VAL A 183 5.55 16.41 4.72
CA VAL A 183 6.04 16.49 6.10
C VAL A 183 6.68 15.16 6.51
N LEU A 184 6.04 14.02 6.21
CA LEU A 184 6.65 12.70 6.40
C LEU A 184 6.71 11.97 5.06
N ASP A 185 7.84 11.30 4.78
CA ASP A 185 8.02 10.31 3.73
C ASP A 185 8.62 9.05 4.37
N VAL A 186 7.73 8.20 4.87
CA VAL A 186 8.16 7.06 5.70
C VAL A 186 8.96 6.03 4.90
N ARG A 187 8.71 5.90 3.59
CA ARG A 187 9.50 5.00 2.73
C ARG A 187 10.97 5.41 2.67
N ARG A 188 11.25 6.70 2.76
CA ARG A 188 12.62 7.26 2.75
C ARG A 188 13.19 7.49 4.14
N GLY A 189 12.51 6.99 5.18
CA GLY A 189 12.94 7.12 6.57
C GLY A 189 12.77 8.52 7.14
N ILE A 190 11.90 9.34 6.54
CA ILE A 190 11.57 10.68 7.05
C ILE A 190 10.31 10.58 7.90
N GLY A 191 10.51 10.45 9.20
CA GLY A 191 9.45 10.27 10.19
C GLY A 191 10.00 9.76 11.52
N PRO A 192 9.14 9.47 12.50
CA PRO A 192 9.52 8.77 13.73
C PRO A 192 10.21 7.44 13.44
N PRO A 193 11.08 6.91 14.32
CA PRO A 193 11.87 5.70 14.07
C PRO A 193 11.07 4.49 13.59
N ALA A 194 9.88 4.25 14.15
CA ALA A 194 9.01 3.13 13.75
C ALA A 194 8.48 3.23 12.30
N SER A 195 8.54 4.41 11.66
CA SER A 195 8.01 4.62 10.32
C SER A 195 8.61 3.69 9.24
N GLN A 196 9.82 3.20 9.45
CA GLN A 196 10.55 2.40 8.46
C GLN A 196 10.03 0.96 8.32
N TYR A 197 9.28 0.46 9.34
CA TYR A 197 8.98 -0.96 9.51
C TYR A 197 7.49 -1.22 9.82
N LEU A 198 6.57 -0.47 9.24
CA LEU A 198 5.15 -0.63 9.55
C LEU A 198 4.51 -1.74 8.72
N THR A 199 4.60 -1.62 7.40
CA THR A 199 3.99 -2.55 6.45
C THR A 199 4.61 -2.35 5.06
N PHE A 200 4.23 -3.19 4.13
CA PHE A 200 4.63 -3.10 2.73
C PHE A 200 3.48 -3.57 1.81
N ALA A 201 3.62 -3.33 0.51
CA ALA A 201 2.66 -3.80 -0.48
C ALA A 201 3.00 -5.23 -0.89
N ALA A 202 2.04 -6.16 -0.78
CA ALA A 202 2.24 -7.56 -1.06
C ALA A 202 1.16 -8.15 -1.97
N LEU A 203 1.51 -9.21 -2.67
CA LEU A 203 0.55 -10.12 -3.29
C LEU A 203 0.22 -11.23 -2.28
N VAL A 204 -1.08 -11.46 -2.08
CA VAL A 204 -1.63 -12.37 -1.06
C VAL A 204 -2.47 -13.44 -1.74
N ALA A 205 -2.32 -14.68 -1.27
CA ALA A 205 -3.16 -15.81 -1.66
C ALA A 205 -3.68 -16.56 -0.42
N THR A 206 -4.83 -17.22 -0.54
CA THR A 206 -5.31 -18.13 0.51
C THR A 206 -4.54 -19.45 0.51
N ASP A 207 -4.44 -20.10 1.68
CA ASP A 207 -3.88 -21.45 1.79
C ASP A 207 -4.62 -22.45 0.88
N HIS A 208 -5.92 -22.26 0.71
CA HIS A 208 -6.75 -23.06 -0.20
C HIS A 208 -6.27 -22.92 -1.65
N LEU A 209 -6.12 -21.69 -2.17
CA LEU A 209 -5.64 -21.47 -3.54
C LEU A 209 -4.22 -22.01 -3.74
N ILE A 210 -3.34 -21.82 -2.75
CA ILE A 210 -1.96 -22.30 -2.78
C ILE A 210 -1.92 -23.85 -2.89
N ALA A 211 -2.84 -24.54 -2.22
CA ALA A 211 -2.95 -26.01 -2.27
C ALA A 211 -3.60 -26.50 -3.57
N ASP A 212 -4.66 -25.84 -4.03
CA ASP A 212 -5.44 -26.31 -5.17
C ASP A 212 -4.81 -25.99 -6.53
N ASP A 213 -4.19 -24.80 -6.65
CA ASP A 213 -3.52 -24.36 -7.88
C ASP A 213 -2.11 -23.79 -7.62
N PRO A 214 -1.18 -24.58 -7.10
CA PRO A 214 0.18 -24.12 -6.84
C PRO A 214 0.92 -23.66 -8.11
N LYS A 215 0.54 -24.17 -9.28
CA LYS A 215 1.13 -23.75 -10.56
C LYS A 215 0.65 -22.37 -10.99
N GLY A 216 -0.63 -22.07 -10.84
CA GLY A 216 -1.19 -20.74 -11.11
C GLY A 216 -0.67 -19.69 -10.14
N VAL A 217 -0.50 -20.04 -8.84
CA VAL A 217 0.15 -19.16 -7.86
C VAL A 217 1.61 -18.89 -8.22
N ALA A 218 2.39 -19.94 -8.56
CA ALA A 218 3.78 -19.77 -9.00
C ALA A 218 3.89 -18.91 -10.27
N ALA A 219 3.00 -19.08 -11.24
CA ALA A 219 2.93 -18.29 -12.45
C ALA A 219 2.60 -16.80 -12.12
N SER A 220 1.71 -16.57 -11.14
CA SER A 220 1.39 -15.24 -10.65
C SER A 220 2.60 -14.54 -10.02
N VAL A 221 3.38 -15.26 -9.22
CA VAL A 221 4.64 -14.72 -8.65
C VAL A 221 5.62 -14.35 -9.77
N ARG A 222 5.84 -15.22 -10.76
CA ARG A 222 6.72 -14.91 -11.91
C ARG A 222 6.23 -13.71 -12.71
N ALA A 223 4.92 -13.57 -12.90
CA ALA A 223 4.35 -12.40 -13.58
C ALA A 223 4.72 -11.10 -12.86
N ILE A 224 4.62 -11.06 -11.53
CA ILE A 224 5.02 -9.89 -10.73
C ILE A 224 6.51 -9.60 -10.86
N VAL A 225 7.37 -10.61 -10.68
CA VAL A 225 8.84 -10.46 -10.77
C VAL A 225 9.25 -9.92 -12.13
N LYS A 226 8.71 -10.48 -13.21
CA LYS A 226 8.98 -10.02 -14.58
C LYS A 226 8.50 -8.59 -14.81
N THR A 227 7.36 -8.23 -14.23
CA THR A 227 6.83 -6.87 -14.32
C THR A 227 7.73 -5.87 -13.60
N GLN A 228 8.18 -6.19 -12.37
CA GLN A 228 9.12 -5.34 -11.63
C GLN A 228 10.40 -5.12 -12.44
N LYS A 229 10.98 -6.18 -13.00
CA LYS A 229 12.16 -6.10 -13.88
C LYS A 229 11.92 -5.27 -15.14
N ALA A 230 10.77 -5.43 -15.79
CA ALA A 230 10.40 -4.65 -16.97
C ALA A 230 10.28 -3.15 -16.64
N LEU A 231 9.65 -2.80 -15.52
CA LEU A 231 9.55 -1.43 -15.04
C LEU A 231 10.91 -0.84 -14.66
N GLN A 232 11.82 -1.64 -14.07
CA GLN A 232 13.20 -1.22 -13.79
C GLN A 232 13.98 -0.91 -15.06
N GLN A 233 13.75 -1.67 -16.14
CA GLN A 233 14.39 -1.44 -17.45
C GLN A 233 13.76 -0.28 -18.22
N ASN A 234 12.45 -0.10 -18.10
CA ASN A 234 11.68 0.93 -18.82
C ASN A 234 10.52 1.47 -17.95
N PRO A 235 10.75 2.49 -17.13
CA PRO A 235 9.69 3.13 -16.35
C PRO A 235 8.56 3.71 -17.19
N GLY A 236 8.81 4.02 -18.48
CA GLY A 236 7.82 4.53 -19.43
C GLY A 236 6.64 3.58 -19.68
N LEU A 237 6.80 2.28 -19.42
CA LEU A 237 5.69 1.31 -19.43
C LEU A 237 4.57 1.71 -18.47
N ALA A 238 4.90 2.44 -17.38
CA ALA A 238 3.90 2.93 -16.46
C ALA A 238 2.94 3.96 -17.11
N THR A 239 3.44 4.82 -17.98
CA THR A 239 2.60 5.74 -18.74
C THR A 239 1.68 4.99 -19.73
N GLU A 240 2.16 3.90 -20.32
CA GLU A 240 1.33 3.05 -21.19
C GLU A 240 0.12 2.48 -20.44
N VAL A 241 0.34 1.96 -19.25
CA VAL A 241 -0.72 1.49 -18.35
C VAL A 241 -1.61 2.65 -17.90
N GLY A 242 -1.01 3.75 -17.47
CA GLY A 242 -1.73 4.94 -17.02
C GLY A 242 -2.70 5.48 -18.09
N ASN A 243 -2.27 5.55 -19.34
CA ASN A 243 -3.10 6.02 -20.46
C ASN A 243 -4.34 5.15 -20.72
N ARG A 244 -4.35 3.90 -20.24
CA ARG A 244 -5.51 3.01 -20.35
C ARG A 244 -6.47 3.12 -19.18
N LEU A 245 -5.94 3.38 -17.99
CA LEU A 245 -6.69 3.22 -16.73
C LEU A 245 -6.92 4.52 -15.96
N PHE A 246 -6.05 5.54 -16.14
CA PHE A 246 -6.03 6.74 -15.31
C PHE A 246 -6.60 7.95 -16.05
N PRO A 247 -7.09 8.97 -15.33
CA PRO A 247 -7.25 10.29 -15.90
C PRO A 247 -5.90 10.81 -16.45
N ALA A 248 -5.94 11.66 -17.48
CA ALA A 248 -4.74 12.10 -18.19
C ALA A 248 -3.68 12.75 -17.28
N SER A 249 -4.12 13.50 -16.26
CA SER A 249 -3.24 14.16 -15.29
C SER A 249 -2.41 13.18 -14.47
N GLU A 250 -3.03 12.08 -14.01
CA GLU A 250 -2.36 11.05 -13.22
C GLU A 250 -1.53 10.12 -14.10
N ALA A 251 -1.96 9.89 -15.35
CA ALA A 251 -1.20 9.12 -16.32
C ALA A 251 0.15 9.76 -16.68
N GLU A 252 0.23 11.10 -16.68
CA GLU A 252 1.47 11.85 -16.88
C GLU A 252 2.43 11.73 -15.67
N LEU A 253 1.90 11.49 -14.47
CA LEU A 253 2.68 11.46 -13.24
C LEU A 253 3.24 10.08 -12.92
N ILE A 254 2.55 9.00 -13.34
CA ILE A 254 2.82 7.65 -12.83
C ILE A 254 4.24 7.17 -13.16
N ALA A 255 4.78 7.47 -14.34
CA ALA A 255 6.13 7.03 -14.70
C ALA A 255 7.20 7.61 -13.77
N GLY A 256 7.10 8.90 -13.42
CA GLY A 256 8.02 9.54 -12.49
C GLY A 256 7.88 9.01 -11.05
N LEU A 257 6.66 8.63 -10.65
CA LEU A 257 6.43 7.99 -9.36
C LEU A 257 7.00 6.58 -9.32
N VAL A 258 6.81 5.80 -10.39
CA VAL A 258 7.38 4.47 -10.55
C VAL A 258 8.90 4.55 -10.56
N GLU A 259 9.51 5.43 -11.37
CA GLU A 259 10.96 5.62 -11.43
C GLU A 259 11.58 5.91 -10.05
N ARG A 260 10.92 6.77 -9.26
CA ARG A 260 11.33 7.08 -7.89
C ARG A 260 11.24 5.88 -6.94
N ASP A 261 10.30 4.96 -7.21
CA ASP A 261 10.04 3.78 -6.38
C ASP A 261 10.71 2.48 -6.88
N LEU A 262 11.39 2.50 -8.05
CA LEU A 262 12.10 1.31 -8.58
C LEU A 262 13.02 0.63 -7.57
N PRO A 263 13.75 1.34 -6.68
CA PRO A 263 14.60 0.69 -5.68
C PRO A 263 13.83 -0.16 -4.66
N TYR A 264 12.50 0.02 -4.58
CA TYR A 264 11.62 -0.73 -3.68
C TYR A 264 10.83 -1.82 -4.40
N TYR A 265 10.90 -1.92 -5.72
CA TYR A 265 10.27 -3.00 -6.49
C TYR A 265 11.16 -4.24 -6.47
N ASP A 266 11.03 -4.98 -5.39
CA ASP A 266 11.72 -6.23 -5.12
C ASP A 266 10.71 -7.20 -4.50
N SER A 267 10.62 -8.40 -5.04
CA SER A 267 9.63 -9.41 -4.63
C SER A 267 10.03 -10.20 -3.37
N ASP A 268 11.26 -10.02 -2.87
CA ASP A 268 11.75 -10.74 -1.68
C ASP A 268 10.95 -10.36 -0.42
N ILE A 269 10.75 -11.33 0.47
CA ILE A 269 10.15 -11.12 1.80
C ILE A 269 11.15 -11.71 2.80
N SER A 270 11.85 -10.87 3.55
CA SER A 270 12.81 -11.35 4.56
C SER A 270 12.13 -11.63 5.89
N GLU A 271 12.79 -12.42 6.74
CA GLU A 271 12.33 -12.70 8.11
C GLU A 271 12.22 -11.40 8.92
N ASP A 272 13.23 -10.51 8.85
CA ASP A 272 13.23 -9.21 9.55
C ASP A 272 12.02 -8.34 9.16
N VAL A 273 11.59 -8.39 7.90
CA VAL A 273 10.43 -7.63 7.43
C VAL A 273 9.14 -8.22 8.00
N VAL A 274 9.04 -9.55 8.12
CA VAL A 274 7.89 -10.22 8.73
C VAL A 274 7.82 -9.96 10.23
N ASP A 275 8.96 -10.00 10.94
CA ASP A 275 9.03 -9.66 12.37
C ASP A 275 8.58 -8.23 12.62
N SER A 276 9.05 -7.28 11.81
CA SER A 276 8.64 -5.88 11.88
C SER A 276 7.16 -5.70 11.59
N LEU A 277 6.62 -6.43 10.60
CA LEU A 277 5.19 -6.43 10.26
C LEU A 277 4.33 -6.94 11.42
N ASN A 278 4.74 -8.02 12.08
CA ASN A 278 4.03 -8.57 13.23
C ASN A 278 4.10 -7.63 14.44
N GLN A 279 5.24 -6.99 14.69
CA GLN A 279 5.37 -5.96 15.74
C GLN A 279 4.45 -4.76 15.46
N PHE A 280 4.39 -4.31 14.21
CA PHE A 280 3.44 -3.27 13.80
C PHE A 280 2.00 -3.73 14.04
N ALA A 281 1.64 -4.95 13.65
CA ALA A 281 0.29 -5.50 13.85
C ALA A 281 -0.08 -5.56 15.35
N VAL A 282 0.87 -5.85 16.24
CA VAL A 282 0.67 -5.75 17.70
C VAL A 282 0.42 -4.32 18.13
N SER A 283 1.21 -3.37 17.63
CA SER A 283 1.09 -1.95 18.01
C SER A 283 -0.25 -1.33 17.66
N ILE A 284 -0.91 -1.84 16.62
CA ILE A 284 -2.24 -1.37 16.16
C ILE A 284 -3.39 -2.31 16.57
N GLY A 285 -3.12 -3.31 17.40
CA GLY A 285 -4.14 -4.21 17.98
C GLY A 285 -4.70 -5.28 17.05
N LEU A 286 -4.04 -5.57 15.93
CA LEU A 286 -4.41 -6.66 15.00
C LEU A 286 -3.87 -8.03 15.43
N LEU A 287 -2.80 -8.04 16.23
CA LEU A 287 -2.26 -9.23 16.89
C LEU A 287 -2.10 -8.98 18.39
N SER A 288 -2.19 -10.02 19.20
CA SER A 288 -1.66 -9.97 20.57
C SER A 288 -0.15 -10.22 20.56
N ALA A 289 0.58 -9.74 21.58
CA ALA A 289 2.01 -10.00 21.71
C ALA A 289 2.31 -11.51 21.81
N LEU A 290 1.45 -12.27 22.51
CA LEU A 290 1.59 -13.73 22.64
C LEU A 290 1.40 -14.45 21.28
N ASP A 291 0.45 -13.99 20.45
CA ASP A 291 0.26 -14.57 19.12
C ASP A 291 1.45 -14.23 18.21
N ALA A 292 1.95 -12.99 18.28
CA ALA A 292 3.10 -12.58 17.48
C ALA A 292 4.36 -13.41 17.75
N ASP A 293 4.63 -13.72 19.03
CA ASP A 293 5.76 -14.57 19.44
C ASP A 293 5.61 -16.03 18.96
N ALA A 294 4.37 -16.49 18.73
CA ALA A 294 4.08 -17.86 18.29
C ALA A 294 4.04 -18.01 16.76
N ILE A 295 3.94 -16.90 16.00
CA ILE A 295 3.85 -16.92 14.54
C ILE A 295 5.25 -17.08 13.93
N SER A 296 5.45 -18.15 13.19
CA SER A 296 6.67 -18.36 12.41
C SER A 296 6.64 -17.64 11.07
N TYR A 297 7.81 -17.47 10.47
CA TYR A 297 7.93 -16.94 9.10
C TYR A 297 7.08 -17.73 8.09
N ASP A 298 7.07 -19.07 8.19
CA ASP A 298 6.31 -19.95 7.31
C ASP A 298 4.78 -19.86 7.51
N ASP A 299 4.31 -19.34 8.64
CA ASP A 299 2.89 -19.05 8.84
C ASP A 299 2.43 -17.83 8.03
N VAL A 300 3.34 -16.87 7.83
CA VAL A 300 3.07 -15.61 7.12
C VAL A 300 3.37 -15.70 5.63
N VAL A 301 4.43 -16.42 5.26
CA VAL A 301 4.99 -16.43 3.90
C VAL A 301 4.86 -17.82 3.27
N ALA A 302 4.45 -17.86 2.01
CA ALA A 302 4.41 -19.07 1.20
C ALA A 302 5.82 -19.38 0.66
N THR A 303 6.70 -19.90 1.52
CA THR A 303 8.14 -20.09 1.27
C THR A 303 8.47 -21.02 0.12
N GLN A 304 7.53 -21.90 -0.29
CA GLN A 304 7.69 -22.76 -1.46
C GLN A 304 7.87 -21.97 -2.77
N PHE A 305 7.46 -20.69 -2.82
CA PHE A 305 7.64 -19.81 -3.98
C PHE A 305 8.87 -18.90 -3.89
N ARG A 306 9.65 -18.96 -2.80
CA ARG A 306 10.79 -18.08 -2.55
C ARG A 306 11.84 -18.11 -3.66
N HIS A 307 12.04 -19.28 -4.29
CA HIS A 307 13.00 -19.45 -5.39
C HIS A 307 12.64 -18.61 -6.64
N LEU A 308 11.37 -18.20 -6.80
CA LEU A 308 10.88 -17.42 -7.93
C LEU A 308 11.12 -15.91 -7.78
N TRP A 309 11.40 -15.42 -6.58
CA TRP A 309 11.51 -13.96 -6.33
C TRP A 309 12.71 -13.31 -7.03
N ARG A 310 13.68 -14.11 -7.44
CA ARG A 310 14.92 -13.66 -8.10
C ARG A 310 15.07 -14.13 -9.56
N ASP A 311 14.07 -14.88 -10.08
CA ASP A 311 14.03 -15.31 -11.47
C ASP A 311 13.66 -14.13 -12.42
#